data_41a99a8c90c7d81406d8204836d9ad5c
#
_entry.id   41a99a8c90c7d81406d8204836d9ad5c
#
_cell.length_a   1.000
_cell.length_b   1.000
_cell.length_c   1.000
_cell.angle_alpha   90.00
_cell.angle_beta   90.00
_cell.angle_gamma   90.00
#
_symmetry.space_group_name_H-M   'P 1'
#
loop_
_entity.id
_entity.type
_entity.pdbx_description
1 polymer ?
#
loop_
_entity_poly.entity_id
_entity_poly.type
_entity_poly.pdbx_seq_one_letter_code
_entity_poly.pdbx_strand_id
1 'polypeptide(L)'
;MSNLTNEQVLVKQFFKGDYEEQSSYGSEGSFFEYISVDKVLAHYDLTAEEIESGLVGRSRDGGCDGIYVFLNGEIVREDEETVLKTINGESSIQIYIIQSKTTTSFKEDVFLKWKDICTDLLQFAHRTEDYSAKYDEGVLAKFEQIKTAITIAARKSARIEVSFYDVSFASEVHPNVELQKESLVALVKNFLPIQSLNVSVEFFGAKELVEIWNPPALRELSLRFPPGSLIAVPGRTDYVGLVSLASYQEFLIGENGKLRNFLFEANIRDYQGSVQVNREIKRTLENNKTDDFWWLNNGVTILANRAWQVTGGEIRMEDPRIVNGLQTTYEVNCYMTEHENPADCRNILVRIIVPESDETRDRVIMATNSQTTIKKTSLRATDSIQLQIEQYFKPRGLYYDRRKNYYKNLGKKREDIVSIDFLGQCLMTLLLKQPDPGEGATIYSIIR
;
A
#
# COMPACT_ATOMS: atom_id res chain seq x y z
N MET A 1 36.66 8.15 10.39
CA MET A 1 35.42 8.32 9.61
C MET A 1 35.11 6.97 9.00
N SER A 2 34.04 6.30 9.37
CA SER A 2 33.62 5.05 8.72
C SER A 2 33.33 5.39 7.26
N ASN A 3 33.96 4.66 6.35
CA ASN A 3 33.66 4.81 4.92
C ASN A 3 32.21 4.42 4.70
N LEU A 4 31.42 5.33 4.12
CA LEU A 4 30.05 5.04 3.72
C LEU A 4 30.03 3.96 2.63
N THR A 5 29.04 3.10 2.63
CA THR A 5 28.81 2.17 1.52
C THR A 5 28.30 2.91 0.28
N ASN A 6 28.35 2.27 -0.89
CA ASN A 6 27.85 2.86 -2.13
C ASN A 6 26.35 3.19 -2.03
N GLU A 7 25.57 2.30 -1.43
CA GLU A 7 24.13 2.49 -1.23
C GLU A 7 23.86 3.69 -0.32
N GLN A 8 24.65 3.87 0.75
CA GLN A 8 24.54 5.02 1.65
C GLN A 8 24.86 6.34 0.93
N VAL A 9 25.80 6.34 0.02
CA VAL A 9 26.12 7.53 -0.79
C VAL A 9 24.99 7.82 -1.77
N LEU A 10 24.48 6.80 -2.47
CA LEU A 10 23.41 6.95 -3.46
C LEU A 10 22.10 7.43 -2.83
N VAL A 11 21.65 6.81 -1.73
CA VAL A 11 20.40 7.21 -1.09
C VAL A 11 20.45 8.63 -0.57
N LYS A 12 21.61 9.08 -0.06
CA LYS A 12 21.80 10.48 0.35
C LYS A 12 21.74 11.45 -0.83
N GLN A 13 22.25 11.06 -1.99
CA GLN A 13 22.18 11.88 -3.20
C GLN A 13 20.73 11.96 -3.73
N PHE A 14 20.00 10.86 -3.77
CA PHE A 14 18.60 10.84 -4.17
C PHE A 14 17.75 11.70 -3.23
N PHE A 15 17.88 11.49 -1.93
CA PHE A 15 17.19 12.29 -0.92
C PHE A 15 17.48 13.79 -1.06
N LYS A 16 18.76 14.15 -1.26
CA LYS A 16 19.14 15.55 -1.42
C LYS A 16 18.58 16.16 -2.70
N GLY A 17 18.57 15.41 -3.80
CA GLY A 17 17.95 15.84 -5.06
C GLY A 17 16.46 16.15 -4.89
N ASP A 18 15.71 15.20 -4.32
CA ASP A 18 14.28 15.36 -4.06
C ASP A 18 14.00 16.54 -3.11
N TYR A 19 14.82 16.74 -2.08
CA TYR A 19 14.67 17.86 -1.14
C TYR A 19 14.91 19.21 -1.81
N GLU A 20 15.94 19.32 -2.67
CA GLU A 20 16.23 20.54 -3.42
C GLU A 20 15.12 20.88 -4.45
N GLU A 21 14.46 19.87 -5.01
CA GLU A 21 13.34 20.05 -5.94
C GLU A 21 12.03 20.41 -5.23
N GLN A 22 11.83 19.95 -3.99
CA GLN A 22 10.62 20.16 -3.20
C GLN A 22 10.87 21.16 -2.05
N SER A 23 11.10 22.40 -2.39
CA SER A 23 11.50 23.48 -1.47
C SER A 23 10.46 23.91 -0.41
N SER A 24 9.27 23.32 -0.42
CA SER A 24 8.17 23.67 0.52
C SER A 24 8.36 23.14 1.94
N TYR A 25 9.31 22.21 2.16
CA TYR A 25 9.59 21.67 3.48
C TYR A 25 10.58 22.53 4.26
N GLY A 26 10.21 22.88 5.49
CA GLY A 26 11.01 23.77 6.35
C GLY A 26 12.34 23.17 6.83
N SER A 27 12.52 21.84 6.79
CA SER A 27 13.75 21.16 7.20
C SER A 27 13.95 19.83 6.46
N GLU A 28 15.22 19.42 6.31
CA GLU A 28 15.57 18.09 5.78
C GLU A 28 14.94 16.95 6.60
N GLY A 29 14.84 17.12 7.92
CA GLY A 29 14.22 16.12 8.81
C GLY A 29 12.76 15.91 8.50
N SER A 30 11.96 16.97 8.44
CA SER A 30 10.53 16.88 8.12
C SER A 30 10.28 16.36 6.71
N PHE A 31 11.16 16.70 5.76
CA PHE A 31 11.08 16.12 4.42
C PHE A 31 11.41 14.62 4.45
N PHE A 32 12.40 14.20 5.23
CA PHE A 32 12.73 12.79 5.35
C PHE A 32 11.61 11.97 5.98
N GLU A 33 10.92 12.50 6.98
CA GLU A 33 9.72 11.89 7.56
C GLU A 33 8.65 11.67 6.49
N TYR A 34 8.32 12.71 5.72
CA TYR A 34 7.35 12.62 4.64
C TYR A 34 7.74 11.61 3.55
N ILE A 35 8.96 11.73 3.00
CA ILE A 35 9.40 10.88 1.90
C ILE A 35 9.57 9.42 2.34
N SER A 36 9.94 9.17 3.59
CA SER A 36 10.00 7.84 4.16
C SER A 36 8.64 7.15 4.09
N VAL A 37 7.58 7.82 4.54
CA VAL A 37 6.22 7.31 4.46
C VAL A 37 5.80 7.09 3.01
N ASP A 38 6.03 8.07 2.13
CA ASP A 38 5.72 7.96 0.70
C ASP A 38 6.35 6.71 0.07
N LYS A 39 7.59 6.41 0.45
CA LYS A 39 8.33 5.28 -0.13
C LYS A 39 7.96 3.94 0.50
N VAL A 40 7.87 3.84 1.83
CA VAL A 40 7.63 2.55 2.48
C VAL A 40 6.16 2.12 2.42
N LEU A 41 5.22 3.06 2.26
CA LEU A 41 3.80 2.80 2.04
C LEU A 41 3.36 3.02 0.58
N ALA A 42 4.31 3.03 -0.37
CA ALA A 42 4.02 3.30 -1.79
C ALA A 42 2.94 2.37 -2.39
N HIS A 43 2.81 1.16 -1.87
CA HIS A 43 1.80 0.19 -2.31
C HIS A 43 0.34 0.60 -1.98
N TYR A 44 0.13 1.55 -1.05
CA TYR A 44 -1.18 2.15 -0.78
C TYR A 44 -1.52 3.32 -1.68
N ASP A 45 -0.57 3.80 -2.48
CA ASP A 45 -0.74 4.94 -3.39
C ASP A 45 -1.36 6.16 -2.68
N LEU A 46 -0.77 6.54 -1.54
CA LEU A 46 -1.26 7.63 -0.70
C LEU A 46 -1.10 9.00 -1.38
N THR A 47 -2.13 9.83 -1.29
CA THR A 47 -2.01 11.25 -1.66
C THR A 47 -1.14 12.00 -0.65
N ALA A 48 -0.70 13.20 -1.02
CA ALA A 48 0.09 14.03 -0.12
C ALA A 48 -0.65 14.34 1.19
N GLU A 49 -1.96 14.62 1.10
CA GLU A 49 -2.81 14.88 2.27
C GLU A 49 -2.99 13.63 3.13
N GLU A 50 -3.08 12.44 2.52
CA GLU A 50 -3.16 11.17 3.24
C GLU A 50 -1.85 10.88 3.99
N ILE A 51 -0.70 11.14 3.38
CA ILE A 51 0.60 11.03 4.06
C ILE A 51 0.67 12.00 5.24
N GLU A 52 0.31 13.26 5.04
CA GLU A 52 0.37 14.27 6.10
C GLU A 52 -0.59 14.00 7.25
N SER A 53 -1.73 13.39 6.98
CA SER A 53 -2.73 13.07 8.01
C SER A 53 -2.20 12.09 9.08
N GLY A 54 -1.15 11.34 8.79
CA GLY A 54 -0.53 10.39 9.71
C GLY A 54 0.82 10.84 10.26
N LEU A 55 1.39 11.96 9.77
CA LEU A 55 2.66 12.48 10.30
C LEU A 55 2.46 13.12 11.67
N VAL A 56 3.16 12.61 12.66
CA VAL A 56 3.12 13.07 14.07
C VAL A 56 4.51 13.47 14.58
N GLY A 57 5.53 13.45 13.73
CA GLY A 57 6.93 13.75 14.03
C GLY A 57 7.15 15.20 14.46
N ARG A 58 6.89 15.47 15.74
CA ARG A 58 7.17 16.76 16.41
C ARG A 58 7.89 16.47 17.72
N SER A 59 8.02 17.46 18.58
CA SER A 59 8.50 17.21 19.93
C SER A 59 7.54 16.29 20.69
N ARG A 60 8.05 15.34 21.46
CA ARG A 60 7.27 14.37 22.27
C ARG A 60 6.48 13.35 21.42
N ASP A 61 7.07 12.92 20.32
CA ASP A 61 6.50 11.93 19.38
C ASP A 61 6.59 10.47 19.88
N GLY A 62 7.35 10.21 20.95
CA GLY A 62 7.55 8.85 21.46
C GLY A 62 8.33 7.94 20.50
N GLY A 63 9.05 8.51 19.54
CA GLY A 63 9.75 7.78 18.48
C GLY A 63 8.84 7.33 17.32
N CYS A 64 7.77 8.09 17.09
CA CYS A 64 6.84 7.86 15.99
C CYS A 64 6.81 9.11 15.11
N ASP A 65 7.33 9.04 13.88
CA ASP A 65 7.22 10.13 12.91
C ASP A 65 5.93 10.02 12.11
N GLY A 66 5.47 8.78 11.89
CA GLY A 66 4.21 8.51 11.20
C GLY A 66 3.41 7.40 11.87
N ILE A 67 2.08 7.58 11.99
CA ILE A 67 1.14 6.58 12.51
C ILE A 67 -0.06 6.51 11.57
N TYR A 68 -0.34 5.32 11.04
CA TYR A 68 -1.39 5.09 10.06
C TYR A 68 -2.25 3.90 10.42
N VAL A 69 -3.56 4.03 10.25
CA VAL A 69 -4.54 2.95 10.39
C VAL A 69 -5.24 2.75 9.06
N PHE A 70 -5.24 1.52 8.58
CA PHE A 70 -5.97 1.14 7.37
C PHE A 70 -7.05 0.12 7.69
N LEU A 71 -8.17 0.24 7.03
CA LEU A 71 -9.25 -0.75 7.01
C LEU A 71 -9.41 -1.29 5.60
N ASN A 72 -9.11 -2.57 5.40
CA ASN A 72 -9.20 -3.24 4.10
C ASN A 72 -8.39 -2.51 3.00
N GLY A 73 -7.21 -1.96 3.35
CA GLY A 73 -6.34 -1.24 2.42
C GLY A 73 -6.67 0.25 2.23
N GLU A 74 -7.75 0.75 2.83
CA GLU A 74 -8.10 2.18 2.79
C GLU A 74 -7.68 2.86 4.09
N ILE A 75 -7.03 4.03 3.98
CA ILE A 75 -6.61 4.80 5.15
C ILE A 75 -7.84 5.29 5.93
N VAL A 76 -7.78 5.16 7.25
CA VAL A 76 -8.80 5.69 8.16
C VAL A 76 -8.28 7.01 8.76
N ARG A 77 -8.89 8.13 8.39
CA ARG A 77 -8.55 9.44 8.94
C ARG A 77 -9.17 9.63 10.32
N GLU A 78 -8.69 10.60 11.10
CA GLU A 78 -9.16 10.86 12.46
C GLU A 78 -10.64 11.24 12.53
N ASP A 79 -11.15 11.94 11.52
CA ASP A 79 -12.53 12.37 11.37
C ASP A 79 -13.46 11.25 10.82
N GLU A 80 -12.92 10.07 10.50
CA GLU A 80 -13.65 8.97 9.87
C GLU A 80 -13.92 7.81 10.86
N GLU A 81 -14.12 8.05 12.14
CA GLU A 81 -14.45 6.98 13.13
C GLU A 81 -15.67 6.15 12.76
N THR A 82 -16.59 6.71 11.99
CA THR A 82 -17.75 5.98 11.47
C THR A 82 -17.37 4.83 10.55
N VAL A 83 -16.23 4.94 9.85
CA VAL A 83 -15.67 3.89 8.99
C VAL A 83 -15.30 2.67 9.82
N LEU A 84 -14.78 2.84 11.04
CA LEU A 84 -14.46 1.75 11.95
C LEU A 84 -15.68 0.94 12.38
N LYS A 85 -16.89 1.52 12.37
CA LYS A 85 -18.13 0.80 12.67
C LYS A 85 -18.51 -0.22 11.58
N THR A 86 -17.95 -0.11 10.38
CA THR A 86 -18.16 -1.06 9.28
C THR A 86 -17.36 -2.35 9.42
N ILE A 87 -16.43 -2.42 10.38
CA ILE A 87 -15.59 -3.60 10.63
C ILE A 87 -16.47 -4.82 10.91
N ASN A 88 -16.16 -5.91 10.25
CA ASN A 88 -16.79 -7.22 10.40
C ASN A 88 -15.73 -8.33 10.48
N GLY A 89 -16.12 -9.58 10.62
CA GLY A 89 -15.19 -10.72 10.76
C GLY A 89 -14.30 -10.98 9.53
N GLU A 90 -14.61 -10.37 8.40
CA GLU A 90 -13.83 -10.48 7.16
C GLU A 90 -12.89 -9.29 6.95
N SER A 91 -12.97 -8.28 7.80
CA SER A 91 -12.15 -7.07 7.71
C SER A 91 -10.70 -7.34 8.12
N SER A 92 -9.80 -6.58 7.53
CA SER A 92 -8.37 -6.51 7.89
C SER A 92 -8.03 -5.10 8.33
N ILE A 93 -7.46 -4.99 9.52
CA ILE A 93 -6.92 -3.74 10.07
C ILE A 93 -5.40 -3.81 9.97
N GLN A 94 -4.79 -2.84 9.29
CA GLN A 94 -3.35 -2.67 9.25
C GLN A 94 -2.97 -1.38 9.97
N ILE A 95 -2.03 -1.47 10.89
CA ILE A 95 -1.52 -0.35 11.69
C ILE A 95 -0.03 -0.23 11.43
N TYR A 96 0.41 0.94 11.00
CA TYR A 96 1.82 1.24 10.75
C TYR A 96 2.30 2.30 11.71
N ILE A 97 3.40 2.02 12.39
CA ILE A 97 4.13 2.95 13.26
C ILE A 97 5.52 3.11 12.66
N ILE A 98 5.84 4.31 12.21
CA ILE A 98 7.03 4.59 11.40
C ILE A 98 7.94 5.57 12.14
N GLN A 99 9.23 5.25 12.24
CA GLN A 99 10.29 6.15 12.64
C GLN A 99 11.26 6.31 11.49
N SER A 100 11.68 7.53 11.22
CA SER A 100 12.63 7.84 10.16
C SER A 100 13.77 8.72 10.65
N LYS A 101 15.01 8.35 10.33
CA LYS A 101 16.21 9.11 10.72
C LYS A 101 17.24 9.12 9.59
N THR A 102 17.83 10.27 9.33
CA THR A 102 18.92 10.43 8.36
C THR A 102 20.27 9.88 8.86
N THR A 103 20.26 8.98 9.85
CA THR A 103 21.46 8.34 10.42
C THR A 103 21.93 7.16 9.56
N THR A 104 23.22 6.83 9.66
CA THR A 104 23.83 5.73 8.91
C THR A 104 23.87 4.40 9.67
N SER A 105 23.09 4.29 10.74
CA SER A 105 22.93 3.08 11.54
C SER A 105 21.56 3.07 12.22
N PHE A 106 20.92 1.91 12.29
CA PHE A 106 19.75 1.68 13.13
C PHE A 106 20.15 1.81 14.60
N LYS A 107 19.28 2.40 15.41
CA LYS A 107 19.57 2.71 16.80
C LYS A 107 18.65 1.95 17.75
N GLU A 108 19.23 1.44 18.85
CA GLU A 108 18.47 0.77 19.91
C GLU A 108 17.48 1.72 20.63
N ASP A 109 17.77 3.03 20.66
CA ASP A 109 16.91 4.03 21.32
C ASP A 109 15.52 4.16 20.66
N VAL A 110 15.39 3.83 19.38
CA VAL A 110 14.09 3.77 18.69
C VAL A 110 13.21 2.72 19.37
N PHE A 111 13.74 1.53 19.60
CA PHE A 111 13.01 0.44 20.23
C PHE A 111 12.67 0.71 21.70
N LEU A 112 13.55 1.40 22.41
CA LEU A 112 13.27 1.81 23.79
C LEU A 112 12.07 2.77 23.83
N LYS A 113 12.05 3.76 22.94
CA LYS A 113 10.92 4.68 22.81
C LYS A 113 9.63 3.97 22.41
N TRP A 114 9.68 3.06 21.42
CA TRP A 114 8.52 2.28 21.01
C TRP A 114 7.98 1.38 22.12
N LYS A 115 8.86 0.78 22.93
CA LYS A 115 8.43 0.00 24.10
C LYS A 115 7.77 0.88 25.14
N ASP A 116 8.32 2.08 25.40
CA ASP A 116 7.75 3.04 26.34
C ASP A 116 6.36 3.49 25.89
N ILE A 117 6.22 3.94 24.63
CA ILE A 117 4.93 4.42 24.13
C ILE A 117 3.88 3.29 24.04
N CYS A 118 4.28 2.07 23.63
CA CYS A 118 3.38 0.92 23.65
C CYS A 118 2.97 0.54 25.08
N THR A 119 3.88 0.63 26.05
CA THR A 119 3.57 0.38 27.45
C THR A 119 2.56 1.40 27.99
N ASP A 120 2.74 2.67 27.64
CA ASP A 120 1.87 3.73 28.10
C ASP A 120 0.51 3.74 27.40
N LEU A 121 0.47 3.56 26.07
CA LEU A 121 -0.69 3.88 25.25
C LEU A 121 -1.41 2.67 24.64
N LEU A 122 -0.79 1.48 24.47
CA LEU A 122 -1.48 0.29 23.97
C LEU A 122 -2.20 -0.51 25.04
N GLN A 123 -1.88 -0.32 26.32
CA GLN A 123 -2.62 -0.99 27.39
C GLN A 123 -4.01 -0.41 27.53
N PHE A 124 -5.04 -1.22 27.43
CA PHE A 124 -6.45 -0.78 27.52
C PHE A 124 -6.84 -0.25 28.90
N ALA A 125 -6.08 -0.60 29.93
CA ALA A 125 -6.29 -0.07 31.28
C ALA A 125 -5.82 1.39 31.44
N HIS A 126 -4.97 1.87 30.54
CA HIS A 126 -4.43 3.23 30.58
C HIS A 126 -5.29 4.15 29.70
N ARG A 127 -5.57 5.35 30.20
CA ARG A 127 -6.22 6.41 29.44
C ARG A 127 -5.15 7.23 28.75
N THR A 128 -5.29 7.47 27.45
CA THR A 128 -4.33 8.26 26.66
C THR A 128 -4.16 9.67 27.22
N GLU A 129 -5.24 10.27 27.73
CA GLU A 129 -5.28 11.60 28.33
C GLU A 129 -4.30 11.76 29.51
N ASP A 130 -4.06 10.69 30.27
CA ASP A 130 -3.16 10.72 31.43
C ASP A 130 -1.69 10.97 31.04
N TYR A 131 -1.37 10.81 29.74
CA TYR A 131 -0.04 10.97 29.18
C TYR A 131 0.14 12.27 28.38
N SER A 132 -0.77 13.22 28.47
CA SER A 132 -0.72 14.51 27.75
C SER A 132 0.50 15.36 28.05
N ALA A 133 1.11 15.20 29.23
CA ALA A 133 2.39 15.84 29.56
C ALA A 133 3.60 15.17 28.88
N LYS A 134 3.51 13.87 28.50
CA LYS A 134 4.62 13.07 27.96
C LYS A 134 4.60 13.04 26.42
N TYR A 135 3.43 12.96 25.81
CA TYR A 135 3.26 12.82 24.36
C TYR A 135 2.49 14.00 23.75
N ASP A 136 2.73 14.23 22.45
CA ASP A 136 2.01 15.22 21.66
C ASP A 136 0.55 14.82 21.43
N GLU A 137 -0.34 15.79 21.23
CA GLU A 137 -1.78 15.56 21.05
C GLU A 137 -2.08 14.69 19.82
N GLY A 138 -1.35 14.89 18.70
CA GLY A 138 -1.50 14.08 17.50
C GLY A 138 -1.14 12.61 17.75
N VAL A 139 -0.09 12.33 18.53
CA VAL A 139 0.27 10.96 18.92
C VAL A 139 -0.82 10.33 19.78
N LEU A 140 -1.35 11.06 20.74
CA LEU A 140 -2.41 10.58 21.63
C LEU A 140 -3.68 10.24 20.83
N ALA A 141 -4.08 11.13 19.92
CA ALA A 141 -5.25 10.92 19.05
C ALA A 141 -5.08 9.66 18.18
N LYS A 142 -3.90 9.46 17.57
CA LYS A 142 -3.60 8.27 16.78
C LYS A 142 -3.66 6.98 17.61
N PHE A 143 -3.12 6.99 18.82
CA PHE A 143 -3.20 5.81 19.69
C PHE A 143 -4.63 5.53 20.18
N GLU A 144 -5.46 6.55 20.38
CA GLU A 144 -6.89 6.36 20.67
C GLU A 144 -7.63 5.74 19.46
N GLN A 145 -7.35 6.20 18.25
CA GLN A 145 -7.84 5.59 17.02
C GLN A 145 -7.41 4.12 16.90
N ILE A 146 -6.14 3.80 17.19
CA ILE A 146 -5.62 2.43 17.21
C ILE A 146 -6.40 1.57 18.22
N LYS A 147 -6.57 2.04 19.45
CA LYS A 147 -7.31 1.29 20.50
C LYS A 147 -8.76 1.03 20.10
N THR A 148 -9.40 2.04 19.52
CA THR A 148 -10.77 1.93 19.00
C THR A 148 -10.83 0.88 17.88
N ALA A 149 -9.96 0.96 16.90
CA ALA A 149 -9.89 0.01 15.78
C ALA A 149 -9.65 -1.43 16.28
N ILE A 150 -8.67 -1.63 17.16
CA ILE A 150 -8.35 -2.94 17.75
C ILE A 150 -9.54 -3.47 18.56
N THR A 151 -10.20 -2.63 19.36
CA THR A 151 -11.36 -3.06 20.17
C THR A 151 -12.51 -3.58 19.30
N ILE A 152 -12.84 -2.85 18.23
CA ILE A 152 -13.90 -3.25 17.31
C ILE A 152 -13.50 -4.51 16.54
N ALA A 153 -12.28 -4.55 16.01
CA ALA A 153 -11.76 -5.68 15.26
C ALA A 153 -11.71 -6.97 16.10
N ALA A 154 -11.25 -6.90 17.35
CA ALA A 154 -11.22 -8.04 18.25
C ALA A 154 -12.63 -8.61 18.55
N ARG A 155 -13.62 -7.73 18.77
CA ARG A 155 -15.03 -8.15 18.98
C ARG A 155 -15.63 -8.82 17.76
N LYS A 156 -15.16 -8.51 16.57
CA LYS A 156 -15.65 -9.05 15.30
C LYS A 156 -14.78 -10.18 14.76
N SER A 157 -13.71 -10.56 15.46
CA SER A 157 -12.72 -11.54 15.01
C SER A 157 -12.07 -11.15 13.68
N ALA A 158 -11.96 -9.86 13.42
CA ALA A 158 -11.25 -9.32 12.26
C ALA A 158 -9.74 -9.53 12.39
N ARG A 159 -9.03 -9.55 11.27
CA ARG A 159 -7.56 -9.64 11.26
C ARG A 159 -6.96 -8.31 11.68
N ILE A 160 -5.93 -8.36 12.52
CA ILE A 160 -5.20 -7.19 12.99
C ILE A 160 -3.72 -7.40 12.71
N GLU A 161 -3.11 -6.42 12.08
CA GLU A 161 -1.68 -6.39 11.80
C GLU A 161 -1.09 -5.07 12.33
N VAL A 162 -0.05 -5.15 13.14
CA VAL A 162 0.70 -4.01 13.67
C VAL A 162 2.13 -4.11 13.17
N SER A 163 2.56 -3.14 12.36
CA SER A 163 3.88 -3.13 11.74
C SER A 163 4.64 -1.88 12.18
N PHE A 164 5.85 -2.10 12.68
CA PHE A 164 6.80 -1.04 13.01
C PHE A 164 7.84 -0.94 11.91
N TYR A 165 8.05 0.26 11.38
CA TYR A 165 9.00 0.53 10.31
C TYR A 165 10.08 1.48 10.80
N ASP A 166 11.34 0.99 10.86
CA ASP A 166 12.52 1.82 11.14
C ASP A 166 13.22 2.14 9.82
N VAL A 167 13.18 3.41 9.43
CA VAL A 167 13.69 3.91 8.13
C VAL A 167 14.94 4.72 8.38
N SER A 168 16.07 4.34 7.77
CA SER A 168 17.32 5.08 7.92
C SER A 168 18.30 4.82 6.77
N PHE A 169 19.38 5.59 6.69
CA PHE A 169 20.46 5.32 5.74
C PHE A 169 21.46 4.26 6.26
N ALA A 170 21.02 3.35 7.13
CA ALA A 170 21.84 2.25 7.64
C ALA A 170 22.14 1.24 6.54
N SER A 171 23.33 0.61 6.59
CA SER A 171 23.71 -0.46 5.65
C SER A 171 23.41 -1.86 6.16
N GLU A 172 23.27 -2.01 7.48
CA GLU A 172 23.06 -3.30 8.13
C GLU A 172 22.34 -3.13 9.47
N VAL A 173 21.70 -4.20 9.94
CA VAL A 173 21.07 -4.28 11.25
C VAL A 173 22.03 -4.93 12.23
N HIS A 174 22.36 -4.24 13.31
CA HIS A 174 23.25 -4.78 14.34
C HIS A 174 22.51 -5.84 15.19
N PRO A 175 23.18 -6.94 15.65
CA PRO A 175 22.54 -7.99 16.44
C PRO A 175 21.78 -7.50 17.67
N ASN A 176 22.25 -6.46 18.35
CA ASN A 176 21.54 -5.87 19.50
C ASN A 176 20.19 -5.28 19.09
N VAL A 177 20.10 -4.66 17.89
CA VAL A 177 18.87 -4.10 17.35
C VAL A 177 17.86 -5.22 17.03
N GLU A 178 18.33 -6.35 16.49
CA GLU A 178 17.47 -7.53 16.27
C GLU A 178 16.90 -8.07 17.59
N LEU A 179 17.69 -8.13 18.66
CA LEU A 179 17.20 -8.50 19.99
C LEU A 179 16.12 -7.55 20.53
N GLN A 180 16.29 -6.25 20.28
CA GLN A 180 15.29 -5.25 20.65
C GLN A 180 13.99 -5.40 19.87
N LYS A 181 14.07 -5.74 18.58
CA LYS A 181 12.93 -6.08 17.72
C LYS A 181 12.12 -7.25 18.30
N GLU A 182 12.77 -8.36 18.59
CA GLU A 182 12.10 -9.54 19.19
C GLU A 182 11.39 -9.17 20.51
N SER A 183 12.06 -8.41 21.35
CA SER A 183 11.53 -7.93 22.64
C SER A 183 10.31 -7.00 22.45
N LEU A 184 10.31 -6.11 21.45
CA LEU A 184 9.15 -5.25 21.13
C LEU A 184 7.95 -6.08 20.67
N VAL A 185 8.18 -7.01 19.74
CA VAL A 185 7.12 -7.91 19.23
C VAL A 185 6.49 -8.70 20.38
N ALA A 186 7.30 -9.26 21.28
CA ALA A 186 6.80 -9.98 22.44
C ALA A 186 6.00 -9.08 23.38
N LEU A 187 6.45 -7.83 23.62
CA LEU A 187 5.77 -6.86 24.45
C LEU A 187 4.37 -6.54 23.91
N VAL A 188 4.27 -6.20 22.62
CA VAL A 188 2.99 -5.83 21.99
C VAL A 188 2.03 -7.01 22.00
N LYS A 189 2.48 -8.23 21.69
CA LYS A 189 1.65 -9.45 21.78
C LYS A 189 1.15 -9.74 23.19
N ASN A 190 1.94 -9.41 24.21
CA ASN A 190 1.52 -9.56 25.61
C ASN A 190 0.44 -8.54 26.01
N PHE A 191 0.50 -7.30 25.49
CA PHE A 191 -0.53 -6.30 25.76
C PHE A 191 -1.82 -6.55 25.01
N LEU A 192 -1.72 -7.18 23.85
CA LEU A 192 -2.83 -7.46 22.94
C LEU A 192 -2.99 -8.97 22.72
N PRO A 193 -3.53 -9.72 23.71
CA PRO A 193 -3.68 -11.18 23.62
C PRO A 193 -4.83 -11.59 22.68
N ILE A 194 -4.72 -11.20 21.40
CA ILE A 194 -5.74 -11.41 20.37
C ILE A 194 -5.20 -12.46 19.39
N GLN A 195 -5.95 -13.53 19.12
CA GLN A 195 -5.50 -14.63 18.25
C GLN A 195 -5.26 -14.20 16.79
N SER A 196 -6.03 -13.24 16.32
CA SER A 196 -5.93 -12.70 14.94
C SER A 196 -4.86 -11.60 14.79
N LEU A 197 -4.05 -11.34 15.82
CA LEU A 197 -3.01 -10.31 15.82
C LEU A 197 -1.71 -10.83 15.22
N ASN A 198 -1.22 -10.15 14.20
CA ASN A 198 0.16 -10.24 13.74
C ASN A 198 0.93 -8.97 14.12
N VAL A 199 2.18 -9.12 14.58
CA VAL A 199 3.07 -7.99 14.89
C VAL A 199 4.39 -8.21 14.19
N SER A 200 4.84 -7.21 13.43
CA SER A 200 6.10 -7.24 12.70
C SER A 200 6.93 -5.99 12.93
N VAL A 201 8.22 -6.08 12.66
CA VAL A 201 9.14 -4.95 12.58
C VAL A 201 9.97 -5.12 11.31
N GLU A 202 9.99 -4.10 10.49
CA GLU A 202 10.72 -4.05 9.23
C GLU A 202 11.77 -2.93 9.26
N PHE A 203 12.91 -3.19 8.65
CA PHE A 203 13.99 -2.23 8.51
C PHE A 203 14.11 -1.79 7.06
N PHE A 204 14.08 -0.49 6.83
CA PHE A 204 14.35 0.11 5.53
C PHE A 204 15.67 0.84 5.59
N GLY A 205 16.73 0.14 5.22
CA GLY A 205 18.09 0.68 5.17
C GLY A 205 18.42 1.30 3.82
N ALA A 206 19.69 1.69 3.65
CA ALA A 206 20.18 2.33 2.44
C ALA A 206 19.93 1.48 1.19
N LYS A 207 20.08 0.15 1.28
CA LYS A 207 19.86 -0.76 0.15
C LYS A 207 18.39 -0.76 -0.28
N GLU A 208 17.48 -1.00 0.64
CA GLU A 208 16.03 -1.02 0.38
C GLU A 208 15.56 0.34 -0.17
N LEU A 209 16.05 1.43 0.41
CA LEU A 209 15.72 2.78 -0.05
C LEU A 209 16.25 3.08 -1.46
N VAL A 210 17.48 2.65 -1.80
CA VAL A 210 17.99 2.80 -3.17
C VAL A 210 17.13 2.03 -4.16
N GLU A 211 16.71 0.81 -3.84
CA GLU A 211 15.83 0.01 -4.69
C GLU A 211 14.46 0.67 -4.89
N ILE A 212 13.92 1.33 -3.84
CA ILE A 212 12.65 2.05 -3.92
C ILE A 212 12.80 3.36 -4.71
N TRP A 213 13.87 4.14 -4.48
CA TRP A 213 14.11 5.41 -5.18
C TRP A 213 14.49 5.24 -6.65
N ASN A 214 15.19 4.17 -6.97
CA ASN A 214 15.64 3.88 -8.33
C ASN A 214 15.13 2.49 -8.75
N PRO A 215 13.81 2.33 -8.92
CA PRO A 215 13.30 1.09 -9.46
C PRO A 215 13.93 0.84 -10.83
N PRO A 216 14.33 -0.40 -11.14
CA PRO A 216 14.96 -0.71 -12.42
C PRO A 216 14.08 -0.19 -13.57
N ALA A 217 14.72 0.56 -14.49
CA ALA A 217 14.09 1.42 -15.52
C ALA A 217 13.26 0.64 -16.50
N LEU A 218 12.90 -0.45 -16.55
CA LEU A 218 11.93 -1.29 -17.29
C LEU A 218 11.97 -2.70 -16.69
N ARG A 219 11.00 -2.99 -15.85
CA ARG A 219 10.86 -4.33 -15.28
C ARG A 219 10.32 -5.26 -16.35
N GLU A 220 11.22 -6.00 -17.00
CA GLU A 220 10.86 -7.01 -17.97
C GLU A 220 10.65 -8.34 -17.23
N LEU A 221 9.46 -8.92 -17.35
CA LEU A 221 9.16 -10.25 -16.83
C LEU A 221 8.57 -11.13 -17.93
N SER A 222 8.84 -12.43 -17.76
CA SER A 222 8.33 -13.46 -18.64
C SER A 222 7.32 -14.35 -17.95
N LEU A 223 6.26 -14.72 -18.68
CA LEU A 223 5.27 -15.69 -18.26
C LEU A 223 5.16 -16.80 -19.33
N ARG A 224 5.30 -18.05 -18.90
CA ARG A 224 5.31 -19.21 -19.79
C ARG A 224 3.95 -19.86 -19.84
N PHE A 225 3.44 -20.03 -21.04
CA PHE A 225 2.19 -20.71 -21.35
C PHE A 225 2.45 -22.10 -21.92
N PRO A 226 1.73 -23.14 -21.49
CA PRO A 226 1.79 -24.46 -22.09
C PRO A 226 1.45 -24.42 -23.60
N PRO A 227 2.00 -25.30 -24.41
CA PRO A 227 1.70 -25.34 -25.86
C PRO A 227 0.20 -25.44 -26.13
N GLY A 228 -0.32 -24.58 -27.00
CA GLY A 228 -1.74 -24.55 -27.39
C GLY A 228 -2.68 -23.88 -26.39
N SER A 229 -2.18 -23.34 -25.26
CA SER A 229 -3.01 -22.67 -24.26
C SER A 229 -3.07 -21.14 -24.41
N LEU A 230 -2.30 -20.57 -25.34
CA LEU A 230 -2.18 -19.13 -25.56
C LEU A 230 -2.91 -18.70 -26.81
N ILE A 231 -3.73 -17.67 -26.69
CA ILE A 231 -4.41 -17.00 -27.80
C ILE A 231 -3.90 -15.55 -27.85
N ALA A 232 -3.32 -15.17 -28.99
CA ALA A 232 -3.01 -13.78 -29.31
C ALA A 232 -4.23 -13.12 -29.96
N VAL A 233 -4.55 -11.90 -29.55
CA VAL A 233 -5.66 -11.13 -30.13
C VAL A 233 -5.19 -10.54 -31.46
N PRO A 234 -5.84 -10.87 -32.61
CA PRO A 234 -5.41 -10.38 -33.92
C PRO A 234 -5.39 -8.85 -34.00
N GLY A 235 -4.29 -8.30 -34.50
CA GLY A 235 -4.11 -6.84 -34.66
C GLY A 235 -3.83 -6.08 -33.34
N ARG A 236 -3.64 -6.80 -32.22
CA ARG A 236 -3.30 -6.25 -30.90
C ARG A 236 -2.13 -7.01 -30.28
N THR A 237 -1.54 -6.41 -29.23
CA THR A 237 -0.52 -7.04 -28.41
C THR A 237 -1.09 -7.60 -27.10
N ASP A 238 -2.38 -8.00 -27.15
CA ASP A 238 -3.10 -8.59 -26.03
C ASP A 238 -3.09 -10.12 -26.12
N TYR A 239 -3.05 -10.78 -24.97
CA TYR A 239 -2.99 -12.24 -24.90
C TYR A 239 -3.95 -12.77 -23.84
N VAL A 240 -4.51 -13.96 -24.13
CA VAL A 240 -5.34 -14.72 -23.18
C VAL A 240 -4.88 -16.17 -23.21
N GLY A 241 -4.73 -16.78 -22.07
CA GLY A 241 -4.34 -18.19 -22.03
C GLY A 241 -4.37 -18.80 -20.64
N LEU A 242 -4.12 -20.11 -20.61
CA LEU A 242 -3.98 -20.87 -19.38
C LEU A 242 -2.50 -21.02 -19.02
N VAL A 243 -2.16 -20.78 -17.78
CA VAL A 243 -0.81 -20.89 -17.23
C VAL A 243 -0.83 -21.88 -16.09
N SER A 244 0.14 -22.81 -16.01
CA SER A 244 0.24 -23.69 -14.86
C SER A 244 0.46 -22.90 -13.56
N LEU A 245 -0.08 -23.38 -12.45
CA LEU A 245 0.11 -22.73 -11.13
C LEU A 245 1.59 -22.57 -10.80
N ALA A 246 2.44 -23.52 -11.19
CA ALA A 246 3.89 -23.44 -11.00
C ALA A 246 4.54 -22.30 -11.80
N SER A 247 4.24 -22.19 -13.12
CA SER A 247 4.77 -21.10 -13.95
C SER A 247 4.24 -19.73 -13.48
N TYR A 248 3.01 -19.69 -12.98
CA TYR A 248 2.46 -18.48 -12.42
C TYR A 248 3.18 -18.07 -11.11
N GLN A 249 3.48 -19.03 -10.24
CA GLN A 249 4.27 -18.78 -9.03
C GLN A 249 5.67 -18.25 -9.36
N GLU A 250 6.38 -18.87 -10.32
CA GLU A 250 7.70 -18.39 -10.80
C GLU A 250 7.65 -16.92 -11.25
N PHE A 251 6.57 -16.54 -11.95
CA PHE A 251 6.34 -15.15 -12.35
C PHE A 251 6.17 -14.21 -11.15
N LEU A 252 5.55 -14.67 -10.06
CA LEU A 252 5.26 -13.87 -8.88
C LEU A 252 6.48 -13.65 -7.98
N ILE A 253 7.43 -14.61 -7.95
CA ILE A 253 8.52 -14.62 -6.98
C ILE A 253 9.80 -14.02 -7.60
N GLY A 254 10.46 -13.14 -6.84
CA GLY A 254 11.76 -12.59 -7.19
C GLY A 254 12.92 -13.54 -6.86
N GLU A 255 14.13 -13.17 -7.26
CA GLU A 255 15.37 -13.92 -6.96
C GLU A 255 15.62 -14.08 -5.45
N ASN A 256 15.07 -13.19 -4.64
CA ASN A 256 15.13 -13.26 -3.17
C ASN A 256 14.12 -14.21 -2.53
N GLY A 257 13.33 -14.95 -3.33
CA GLY A 257 12.28 -15.83 -2.86
C GLY A 257 11.02 -15.14 -2.31
N LYS A 258 10.92 -13.81 -2.40
CA LYS A 258 9.76 -13.03 -1.97
C LYS A 258 8.89 -12.64 -3.16
N LEU A 259 7.62 -12.36 -2.90
CA LEU A 259 6.71 -11.80 -3.91
C LEU A 259 7.25 -10.47 -4.46
N ARG A 260 7.11 -10.29 -5.76
CA ARG A 260 7.42 -9.03 -6.45
C ARG A 260 6.33 -8.00 -6.18
N ASN A 261 6.49 -7.19 -5.13
CA ASN A 261 5.49 -6.21 -4.70
C ASN A 261 5.04 -5.27 -5.81
N PHE A 262 5.93 -4.89 -6.71
CA PHE A 262 5.60 -3.99 -7.81
C PHE A 262 4.51 -4.52 -8.75
N LEU A 263 4.29 -5.83 -8.82
CA LEU A 263 3.20 -6.40 -9.61
C LEU A 263 1.82 -5.95 -9.13
N PHE A 264 1.72 -5.48 -7.88
CA PHE A 264 0.47 -5.13 -7.22
C PHE A 264 0.22 -3.62 -7.10
N GLU A 265 1.19 -2.77 -7.49
CA GLU A 265 1.11 -1.31 -7.38
C GLU A 265 -0.06 -0.65 -8.13
N ALA A 266 -0.63 -1.31 -9.13
CA ALA A 266 -1.81 -0.84 -9.84
C ALA A 266 -3.12 -1.47 -9.34
N ASN A 267 -3.06 -2.26 -8.26
CA ASN A 267 -4.24 -2.89 -7.71
C ASN A 267 -4.86 -1.95 -6.68
N ILE A 268 -6.12 -1.59 -6.87
CA ILE A 268 -6.89 -0.70 -5.98
C ILE A 268 -7.16 -1.37 -4.62
N ARG A 269 -6.87 -2.67 -4.50
CA ARG A 269 -7.13 -3.46 -3.29
C ARG A 269 -5.87 -4.12 -2.78
N ASP A 270 -5.68 -4.03 -1.49
CA ASP A 270 -4.76 -4.90 -0.78
C ASP A 270 -5.33 -6.30 -0.60
N TYR A 271 -4.44 -7.27 -0.36
CA TYR A 271 -4.85 -8.62 -0.01
C TYR A 271 -5.67 -8.62 1.29
N GLN A 272 -6.93 -9.00 1.20
CA GLN A 272 -7.89 -8.94 2.31
C GLN A 272 -7.90 -10.19 3.23
N GLY A 273 -6.79 -10.90 3.35
CA GLY A 273 -6.67 -12.00 4.30
C GLY A 273 -7.75 -13.08 4.18
N SER A 274 -8.41 -13.44 5.28
CA SER A 274 -9.35 -14.57 5.35
C SER A 274 -10.82 -14.21 5.02
N VAL A 275 -11.07 -13.36 4.03
CA VAL A 275 -12.45 -13.14 3.53
C VAL A 275 -13.04 -14.44 2.95
N GLN A 276 -14.36 -14.51 2.82
CA GLN A 276 -15.05 -15.70 2.35
C GLN A 276 -14.50 -16.18 0.99
N VAL A 277 -14.22 -15.25 0.08
CA VAL A 277 -13.66 -15.54 -1.25
C VAL A 277 -12.29 -16.25 -1.12
N ASN A 278 -11.42 -15.81 -0.23
CA ASN A 278 -10.11 -16.42 -0.03
C ASN A 278 -10.23 -17.83 0.52
N ARG A 279 -11.16 -18.05 1.46
CA ARG A 279 -11.46 -19.40 1.98
C ARG A 279 -11.98 -20.33 0.90
N GLU A 280 -12.80 -19.84 -0.02
CA GLU A 280 -13.30 -20.62 -1.16
C GLU A 280 -12.16 -20.94 -2.15
N ILE A 281 -11.30 -19.97 -2.46
CA ILE A 281 -10.11 -20.17 -3.31
C ILE A 281 -9.17 -21.20 -2.63
N LYS A 282 -8.87 -21.02 -1.35
CA LYS A 282 -8.03 -21.94 -0.59
C LYS A 282 -8.61 -23.37 -0.57
N ARG A 283 -9.92 -23.51 -0.34
CA ARG A 283 -10.60 -24.82 -0.39
C ARG A 283 -10.50 -25.46 -1.76
N THR A 284 -10.63 -24.69 -2.84
CA THR A 284 -10.48 -25.18 -4.21
C THR A 284 -9.06 -25.67 -4.45
N LEU A 285 -8.06 -24.97 -3.96
CA LEU A 285 -6.66 -25.38 -4.08
C LEU A 285 -6.35 -26.65 -3.26
N GLU A 286 -6.85 -26.75 -2.03
CA GLU A 286 -6.55 -27.86 -1.10
C GLU A 286 -7.35 -29.13 -1.40
N ASN A 287 -8.63 -29.01 -1.70
CA ASN A 287 -9.57 -30.15 -1.70
C ASN A 287 -9.94 -30.64 -3.09
N ASN A 288 -9.74 -29.88 -4.14
CA ASN A 288 -10.15 -30.25 -5.48
C ASN A 288 -8.94 -30.60 -6.35
N LYS A 289 -8.60 -31.89 -6.38
CA LYS A 289 -7.48 -32.42 -7.19
C LYS A 289 -7.93 -32.94 -8.57
N THR A 290 -9.23 -32.97 -8.84
CA THR A 290 -9.83 -33.54 -10.06
C THR A 290 -10.23 -32.51 -11.07
N ASP A 291 -10.68 -31.33 -10.62
CA ASP A 291 -11.11 -30.24 -11.49
C ASP A 291 -9.98 -29.25 -11.72
N ASP A 292 -9.87 -28.70 -12.90
CA ASP A 292 -8.86 -27.69 -13.16
C ASP A 292 -9.24 -26.38 -12.45
N PHE A 293 -8.26 -25.75 -11.80
CA PHE A 293 -8.48 -24.57 -10.96
C PHE A 293 -9.13 -23.41 -11.72
N TRP A 294 -8.81 -23.23 -13.01
CA TRP A 294 -9.37 -22.14 -13.82
C TRP A 294 -10.88 -22.28 -14.10
N TRP A 295 -11.48 -23.46 -13.91
CA TRP A 295 -12.95 -23.63 -14.03
C TRP A 295 -13.69 -22.95 -12.90
N LEU A 296 -13.07 -22.89 -11.72
CA LEU A 296 -13.67 -22.42 -10.47
C LEU A 296 -13.14 -21.04 -10.03
N ASN A 297 -12.36 -20.40 -10.90
CA ASN A 297 -11.73 -19.12 -10.63
C ASN A 297 -11.82 -18.15 -11.82
N ASN A 298 -12.02 -16.86 -11.53
CA ASN A 298 -12.15 -15.82 -12.56
C ASN A 298 -10.83 -15.46 -13.27
N GLY A 299 -9.71 -16.02 -12.81
CA GLY A 299 -8.39 -15.76 -13.35
C GLY A 299 -7.81 -14.41 -12.93
N VAL A 300 -6.73 -14.04 -13.62
CA VAL A 300 -5.92 -12.85 -13.34
C VAL A 300 -5.86 -11.96 -14.57
N THR A 301 -5.87 -10.64 -14.36
CA THR A 301 -5.65 -9.66 -15.41
C THR A 301 -4.37 -8.89 -15.13
N ILE A 302 -3.45 -8.89 -16.09
CA ILE A 302 -2.17 -8.19 -16.06
C ILE A 302 -2.24 -7.07 -17.10
N LEU A 303 -1.92 -5.85 -16.70
CA LEU A 303 -1.60 -4.75 -17.60
C LEU A 303 -0.09 -4.71 -17.83
N ALA A 304 0.35 -4.40 -19.02
CA ALA A 304 1.75 -4.18 -19.35
C ALA A 304 1.91 -2.98 -20.27
N ASN A 305 3.05 -2.31 -20.23
CA ASN A 305 3.35 -1.24 -21.17
C ASN A 305 3.59 -1.78 -22.57
N ARG A 306 4.22 -2.95 -22.67
CA ARG A 306 4.40 -3.74 -23.89
C ARG A 306 4.34 -5.22 -23.57
N ALA A 307 3.87 -6.02 -24.51
CA ALA A 307 3.93 -7.47 -24.42
C ALA A 307 4.21 -8.07 -25.82
N TRP A 308 5.05 -9.10 -25.85
CA TRP A 308 5.38 -9.80 -27.10
C TRP A 308 5.66 -11.27 -26.84
N GLN A 309 5.32 -12.06 -27.83
CA GLN A 309 5.58 -13.50 -27.79
C GLN A 309 7.03 -13.79 -28.17
N VAL A 310 7.65 -14.65 -27.37
CA VAL A 310 8.97 -15.25 -27.63
C VAL A 310 8.79 -16.73 -28.02
N THR A 311 9.83 -17.36 -28.49
CA THR A 311 9.80 -18.76 -28.88
C THR A 311 9.37 -19.66 -27.70
N GLY A 312 8.52 -20.66 -27.95
CA GLY A 312 8.15 -21.64 -26.92
C GLY A 312 6.95 -21.28 -26.03
N GLY A 313 6.09 -20.33 -26.45
CA GLY A 313 4.90 -19.97 -25.68
C GLY A 313 5.17 -19.03 -24.50
N GLU A 314 6.32 -18.40 -24.48
CA GLU A 314 6.69 -17.39 -23.49
C GLU A 314 6.22 -16.01 -23.96
N ILE A 315 5.55 -15.27 -23.06
CA ILE A 315 5.22 -13.85 -23.25
C ILE A 315 6.13 -13.02 -22.36
N ARG A 316 6.88 -12.10 -22.95
CA ARG A 316 7.61 -11.06 -22.25
C ARG A 316 6.79 -9.80 -22.12
N MET A 317 6.87 -9.17 -20.97
CA MET A 317 6.09 -7.99 -20.63
C MET A 317 7.00 -6.92 -20.04
N GLU A 318 6.87 -5.69 -20.48
CA GLU A 318 7.48 -4.53 -19.86
C GLU A 318 6.52 -3.96 -18.81
N ASP A 319 7.02 -3.78 -17.60
CA ASP A 319 6.33 -3.23 -16.44
C ASP A 319 4.95 -3.84 -16.18
N PRO A 320 4.86 -5.18 -16.02
CA PRO A 320 3.59 -5.84 -15.78
C PRO A 320 3.00 -5.47 -14.42
N ARG A 321 1.67 -5.27 -14.37
CA ARG A 321 0.90 -4.97 -13.18
C ARG A 321 -0.34 -5.87 -13.11
N ILE A 322 -0.56 -6.52 -11.99
CA ILE A 322 -1.76 -7.32 -11.74
C ILE A 322 -2.87 -6.38 -11.28
N VAL A 323 -3.89 -6.18 -12.10
CA VAL A 323 -5.01 -5.28 -11.81
C VAL A 323 -6.27 -5.98 -11.36
N ASN A 324 -6.36 -7.30 -11.54
CA ASN A 324 -7.44 -8.13 -11.03
C ASN A 324 -6.93 -9.53 -10.70
N GLY A 325 -7.52 -10.18 -9.70
CA GLY A 325 -7.12 -11.50 -9.22
C GLY A 325 -6.09 -11.48 -8.09
N LEU A 326 -5.98 -10.39 -7.35
CA LEU A 326 -5.05 -10.24 -6.23
C LEU A 326 -5.23 -11.35 -5.19
N GLN A 327 -6.47 -11.61 -4.76
CA GLN A 327 -6.78 -12.64 -3.79
C GLN A 327 -6.34 -14.03 -4.29
N THR A 328 -6.68 -14.32 -5.55
CA THR A 328 -6.27 -15.55 -6.22
C THR A 328 -4.75 -15.69 -6.26
N THR A 329 -4.04 -14.61 -6.57
CA THR A 329 -2.59 -14.57 -6.64
C THR A 329 -1.93 -14.90 -5.30
N TYR A 330 -2.40 -14.29 -4.21
CA TYR A 330 -1.89 -14.57 -2.87
C TYR A 330 -2.18 -16.01 -2.43
N GLU A 331 -3.40 -16.50 -2.62
CA GLU A 331 -3.77 -17.86 -2.23
C GLU A 331 -3.00 -18.93 -3.05
N VAL A 332 -2.80 -18.70 -4.36
CA VAL A 332 -1.96 -19.57 -5.20
C VAL A 332 -0.52 -19.56 -4.69
N ASN A 333 0.04 -18.40 -4.40
CA ASN A 333 1.40 -18.34 -3.86
C ASN A 333 1.54 -19.04 -2.52
N CYS A 334 0.62 -18.82 -1.58
CA CYS A 334 0.62 -19.51 -0.29
C CYS A 334 0.52 -21.02 -0.46
N TYR A 335 -0.44 -21.48 -1.28
CA TYR A 335 -0.64 -22.90 -1.55
C TYR A 335 0.61 -23.56 -2.14
N MET A 336 1.20 -22.96 -3.17
CA MET A 336 2.38 -23.50 -3.84
C MET A 336 3.64 -23.48 -2.95
N THR A 337 3.71 -22.54 -2.01
CA THR A 337 4.81 -22.45 -1.03
C THR A 337 4.66 -23.51 0.08
N GLU A 338 3.42 -23.75 0.53
CA GLU A 338 3.12 -24.74 1.57
C GLU A 338 3.18 -26.20 1.06
N HIS A 339 2.88 -26.38 -0.23
CA HIS A 339 2.75 -27.69 -0.86
C HIS A 339 3.70 -27.79 -2.07
N GLU A 340 4.96 -28.09 -1.84
CA GLU A 340 5.91 -28.42 -2.91
C GLU A 340 5.41 -29.64 -3.71
N ASN A 341 4.46 -29.43 -4.60
CA ASN A 341 3.88 -30.49 -5.43
C ASN A 341 4.21 -30.29 -6.91
N PRO A 342 5.32 -30.84 -7.41
CA PRO A 342 5.72 -30.73 -8.81
C PRO A 342 4.75 -31.46 -9.77
N ALA A 343 3.82 -32.27 -9.27
CA ALA A 343 2.81 -32.97 -10.04
C ALA A 343 1.48 -32.20 -10.18
N ASP A 344 1.38 -30.97 -9.66
CA ASP A 344 0.18 -30.15 -9.84
C ASP A 344 0.12 -29.61 -11.27
N CYS A 345 -0.76 -30.17 -12.07
CA CYS A 345 -0.96 -29.80 -13.48
C CYS A 345 -2.10 -28.77 -13.67
N ARG A 346 -2.66 -28.24 -12.58
CA ARG A 346 -3.77 -27.28 -12.67
C ARG A 346 -3.30 -25.94 -13.22
N ASN A 347 -4.23 -25.25 -13.85
CA ASN A 347 -3.98 -24.03 -14.56
C ASN A 347 -4.79 -22.86 -13.99
N ILE A 348 -4.32 -21.64 -14.25
CA ILE A 348 -5.00 -20.39 -13.99
C ILE A 348 -5.20 -19.65 -15.32
N LEU A 349 -6.37 -19.01 -15.49
CA LEU A 349 -6.63 -18.13 -16.64
C LEU A 349 -5.91 -16.80 -16.44
N VAL A 350 -5.11 -16.39 -17.42
CA VAL A 350 -4.39 -15.11 -17.42
C VAL A 350 -4.78 -14.32 -18.66
N ARG A 351 -5.10 -13.05 -18.45
CA ARG A 351 -5.30 -12.03 -19.49
C ARG A 351 -4.18 -11.02 -19.40
N ILE A 352 -3.48 -10.77 -20.50
CA ILE A 352 -2.46 -9.74 -20.63
C ILE A 352 -3.01 -8.68 -21.58
N ILE A 353 -3.11 -7.45 -21.09
CA ILE A 353 -3.69 -6.32 -21.83
C ILE A 353 -2.63 -5.23 -21.92
N VAL A 354 -2.41 -4.71 -23.13
CA VAL A 354 -1.54 -3.58 -23.41
C VAL A 354 -2.42 -2.39 -23.80
N PRO A 355 -2.76 -1.50 -22.85
CA PRO A 355 -3.65 -0.38 -23.12
C PRO A 355 -2.97 0.64 -24.04
N GLU A 356 -3.70 1.14 -25.04
CA GLU A 356 -3.22 2.15 -25.99
C GLU A 356 -3.12 3.57 -25.39
N SER A 357 -3.79 3.81 -24.25
CA SER A 357 -3.81 5.09 -23.54
C SER A 357 -4.06 4.90 -22.05
N ASP A 358 -3.68 5.91 -21.25
CA ASP A 358 -3.97 5.95 -19.81
C ASP A 358 -5.47 5.87 -19.52
N GLU A 359 -6.31 6.49 -20.35
CA GLU A 359 -7.77 6.41 -20.20
C GLU A 359 -8.29 4.97 -20.40
N THR A 360 -7.70 4.22 -21.31
CA THR A 360 -8.05 2.81 -21.52
C THR A 360 -7.55 1.97 -20.34
N ARG A 361 -6.36 2.26 -19.84
CA ARG A 361 -5.80 1.64 -18.63
C ARG A 361 -6.75 1.82 -17.45
N ASP A 362 -7.14 3.05 -17.15
CA ASP A 362 -8.06 3.39 -16.05
C ASP A 362 -9.41 2.65 -16.20
N ARG A 363 -9.96 2.60 -17.41
CA ARG A 363 -11.22 1.86 -17.68
C ARG A 363 -11.09 0.37 -17.44
N VAL A 364 -9.98 -0.25 -17.80
CA VAL A 364 -9.73 -1.68 -17.53
C VAL A 364 -9.62 -1.93 -16.03
N ILE A 365 -8.86 -1.09 -15.33
CA ILE A 365 -8.72 -1.18 -13.87
C ILE A 365 -10.09 -1.07 -13.19
N MET A 366 -10.89 -0.06 -13.54
CA MET A 366 -12.23 0.11 -12.99
C MET A 366 -13.16 -1.05 -13.31
N ALA A 367 -13.21 -1.50 -14.56
CA ALA A 367 -14.10 -2.58 -14.99
C ALA A 367 -13.77 -3.92 -14.32
N THR A 368 -12.50 -4.20 -14.10
CA THR A 368 -12.04 -5.45 -13.46
C THR A 368 -12.20 -5.43 -11.95
N ASN A 369 -12.26 -4.26 -11.33
CA ASN A 369 -12.43 -4.08 -9.88
C ASN A 369 -13.86 -3.66 -9.46
N SER A 370 -14.81 -3.55 -10.39
CA SER A 370 -16.18 -3.05 -10.14
C SER A 370 -17.04 -3.90 -9.17
N GLN A 371 -16.51 -4.99 -8.65
CA GLN A 371 -17.17 -5.81 -7.62
C GLN A 371 -16.98 -5.29 -6.18
N THR A 372 -16.29 -4.16 -5.97
CA THR A 372 -16.12 -3.52 -4.66
C THR A 372 -16.54 -2.08 -4.70
N THR A 373 -16.89 -1.56 -3.53
CA THR A 373 -17.23 -0.15 -3.31
C THR A 373 -16.02 0.74 -3.62
N ILE A 374 -15.87 1.15 -4.88
CA ILE A 374 -14.95 2.21 -5.27
C ILE A 374 -15.45 3.50 -4.62
N LYS A 375 -14.56 4.33 -4.05
CA LYS A 375 -14.94 5.67 -3.56
C LYS A 375 -15.76 6.36 -4.65
N LYS A 376 -16.95 6.85 -4.31
CA LYS A 376 -17.85 7.53 -5.28
C LYS A 376 -17.14 8.69 -5.98
N THR A 377 -16.10 9.28 -5.36
CA THR A 377 -15.24 10.32 -5.95
C THR A 377 -14.47 9.83 -7.17
N SER A 378 -13.87 8.64 -7.10
CA SER A 378 -13.11 8.05 -8.22
C SER A 378 -14.00 7.65 -9.41
N LEU A 379 -15.27 7.26 -9.14
CA LEU A 379 -16.25 6.92 -10.19
C LEU A 379 -16.64 8.11 -11.07
N ARG A 380 -16.45 9.36 -10.61
CA ARG A 380 -16.80 10.58 -11.32
C ARG A 380 -15.64 11.34 -11.93
N ALA A 381 -14.44 10.76 -11.90
CA ALA A 381 -13.24 11.40 -12.45
C ALA A 381 -13.40 11.81 -13.94
N THR A 382 -14.28 11.13 -14.68
CA THR A 382 -14.58 11.39 -16.10
C THR A 382 -15.79 12.33 -16.32
N ASP A 383 -16.48 12.76 -15.25
CA ASP A 383 -17.61 13.68 -15.39
C ASP A 383 -17.14 15.00 -16.01
N SER A 384 -17.99 15.59 -16.84
CA SER A 384 -17.67 16.83 -17.58
C SER A 384 -17.27 17.98 -16.67
N ILE A 385 -17.86 18.06 -15.48
CA ILE A 385 -17.52 19.08 -14.49
C ILE A 385 -16.09 18.94 -13.97
N GLN A 386 -15.63 17.71 -13.74
CA GLN A 386 -14.27 17.43 -13.26
C GLN A 386 -13.22 17.81 -14.33
N LEU A 387 -13.54 17.54 -15.60
CA LEU A 387 -12.72 17.96 -16.74
C LEU A 387 -12.65 19.50 -16.86
N GLN A 388 -13.77 20.17 -16.65
CA GLN A 388 -13.81 21.65 -16.68
C GLN A 388 -12.99 22.26 -15.52
N ILE A 389 -13.06 21.68 -14.32
CA ILE A 389 -12.24 22.08 -13.18
C ILE A 389 -10.75 21.91 -13.51
N GLU A 390 -10.35 20.74 -14.05
CA GLU A 390 -8.97 20.50 -14.46
C GLU A 390 -8.49 21.52 -15.49
N GLN A 391 -9.31 21.81 -16.51
CA GLN A 391 -9.01 22.83 -17.52
C GLN A 391 -8.91 24.24 -16.93
N TYR A 392 -9.69 24.56 -15.89
CA TYR A 392 -9.66 25.85 -15.22
C TYR A 392 -8.39 26.03 -14.37
N PHE A 393 -7.92 24.99 -13.69
CA PHE A 393 -6.73 25.04 -12.85
C PHE A 393 -5.42 25.07 -13.65
N LYS A 394 -5.33 24.30 -14.72
CA LYS A 394 -4.11 24.11 -15.52
C LYS A 394 -3.44 25.40 -16.00
N PRO A 395 -4.15 26.42 -16.55
CA PRO A 395 -3.54 27.69 -16.95
C PRO A 395 -3.05 28.55 -15.76
N ARG A 396 -3.43 28.19 -14.54
CA ARG A 396 -3.05 28.88 -13.30
C ARG A 396 -1.86 28.22 -12.60
N GLY A 397 -1.25 27.21 -13.23
CA GLY A 397 -0.13 26.48 -12.68
C GLY A 397 -0.52 25.43 -11.64
N LEU A 398 -1.83 25.21 -11.45
CA LEU A 398 -2.34 24.19 -10.53
C LEU A 398 -2.80 22.95 -11.31
N TYR A 399 -2.63 21.80 -10.69
CA TYR A 399 -2.94 20.50 -11.28
C TYR A 399 -4.05 19.82 -10.49
N TYR A 400 -5.26 19.78 -11.06
CA TYR A 400 -6.40 19.17 -10.40
C TYR A 400 -6.38 17.65 -10.58
N ASP A 401 -6.08 16.93 -9.49
CA ASP A 401 -5.87 15.49 -9.50
C ASP A 401 -7.21 14.73 -9.42
N ARG A 402 -7.97 14.79 -10.53
CA ARG A 402 -9.23 14.03 -10.65
C ARG A 402 -9.01 12.51 -10.69
N ARG A 403 -7.80 12.07 -10.97
CA ARG A 403 -7.34 10.68 -10.89
C ARG A 403 -6.26 10.63 -9.85
N LYS A 404 -6.46 9.82 -8.81
CA LYS A 404 -5.55 9.73 -7.66
C LYS A 404 -4.09 9.63 -8.13
N ASN A 405 -3.25 10.53 -7.63
CA ASN A 405 -1.81 10.61 -7.88
C ASN A 405 -1.35 10.77 -9.34
N TYR A 406 -2.26 11.10 -10.27
CA TYR A 406 -1.90 11.26 -11.69
C TYR A 406 -0.80 12.30 -11.90
N TYR A 407 -0.97 13.49 -11.33
CA TYR A 407 0.02 14.56 -11.48
C TYR A 407 1.26 14.37 -10.61
N LYS A 408 1.16 13.69 -9.49
CA LYS A 408 2.30 13.23 -8.69
C LYS A 408 3.20 12.30 -9.52
N ASN A 409 2.61 11.32 -10.20
CA ASN A 409 3.32 10.37 -11.06
C ASN A 409 3.94 11.04 -12.31
N LEU A 410 3.43 12.20 -12.72
CA LEU A 410 4.02 13.05 -13.76
C LEU A 410 5.12 13.98 -13.22
N GLY A 411 5.55 13.83 -11.97
CA GLY A 411 6.61 14.62 -11.35
C GLY A 411 6.22 16.09 -11.09
N LYS A 412 4.91 16.38 -10.94
CA LYS A 412 4.47 17.73 -10.55
C LYS A 412 4.71 17.97 -9.07
N LYS A 413 5.04 19.22 -8.73
CA LYS A 413 5.26 19.59 -7.33
C LYS A 413 3.97 19.42 -6.53
N ARG A 414 4.10 18.91 -5.31
CA ARG A 414 3.00 18.66 -4.40
C ARG A 414 2.14 19.92 -4.17
N GLU A 415 2.77 21.06 -3.94
CA GLU A 415 2.12 22.35 -3.69
C GLU A 415 1.23 22.83 -4.84
N ASP A 416 1.45 22.33 -6.05
CA ASP A 416 0.68 22.66 -7.24
C ASP A 416 -0.46 21.65 -7.52
N ILE A 417 -0.54 20.54 -6.75
CA ILE A 417 -1.54 19.49 -6.94
C ILE A 417 -2.72 19.71 -6.00
N VAL A 418 -3.93 19.66 -6.55
CA VAL A 418 -5.20 19.83 -5.82
C VAL A 418 -6.04 18.58 -6.01
N SER A 419 -6.27 17.81 -4.94
CA SER A 419 -7.13 16.62 -4.99
C SER A 419 -8.62 16.97 -5.03
N ILE A 420 -9.46 16.01 -5.45
CA ILE A 420 -10.93 16.17 -5.43
C ILE A 420 -11.40 16.41 -3.98
N ASP A 421 -10.88 15.62 -3.04
CA ASP A 421 -11.29 15.67 -1.64
C ASP A 421 -10.89 17.02 -1.01
N PHE A 422 -9.67 17.50 -1.25
CA PHE A 422 -9.21 18.79 -0.77
C PHE A 422 -10.04 19.96 -1.34
N LEU A 423 -10.30 19.98 -2.67
CA LEU A 423 -11.16 20.99 -3.26
C LEU A 423 -12.56 20.95 -2.65
N GLY A 424 -13.10 19.77 -2.44
CA GLY A 424 -14.41 19.58 -1.79
C GLY A 424 -14.44 20.15 -0.38
N GLN A 425 -13.44 19.87 0.45
CA GLN A 425 -13.32 20.43 1.80
C GLN A 425 -13.21 21.96 1.78
N CYS A 426 -12.40 22.51 0.86
CA CYS A 426 -12.29 23.96 0.66
C CYS A 426 -13.66 24.58 0.32
N LEU A 427 -14.42 23.99 -0.59
CA LEU A 427 -15.75 24.46 -0.97
C LEU A 427 -16.75 24.37 0.20
N MET A 428 -16.74 23.26 0.95
CA MET A 428 -17.54 23.08 2.16
C MET A 428 -17.26 24.17 3.18
N THR A 429 -15.99 24.38 3.49
CA THR A 429 -15.56 25.34 4.49
C THR A 429 -15.84 26.79 4.08
N LEU A 430 -15.47 27.16 2.85
CA LEU A 430 -15.50 28.57 2.41
C LEU A 430 -16.89 29.01 1.95
N LEU A 431 -17.61 28.16 1.21
CA LEU A 431 -18.91 28.51 0.65
C LEU A 431 -20.07 28.15 1.57
N LEU A 432 -20.04 26.96 2.17
CA LEU A 432 -21.13 26.48 3.01
C LEU A 432 -20.92 26.75 4.50
N LYS A 433 -19.71 27.22 4.88
CA LYS A 433 -19.33 27.48 6.27
C LYS A 433 -19.50 26.23 7.18
N GLN A 434 -19.30 25.07 6.62
CA GLN A 434 -19.36 23.78 7.29
C GLN A 434 -17.97 23.14 7.20
N PRO A 435 -17.06 23.39 8.17
CA PRO A 435 -15.69 22.89 8.12
C PRO A 435 -15.59 21.37 8.29
N ASP A 436 -16.61 20.75 8.87
CA ASP A 436 -16.66 19.31 9.08
C ASP A 436 -17.92 18.75 8.39
N PRO A 437 -17.78 17.89 7.38
CA PRO A 437 -18.92 17.17 6.80
C PRO A 437 -19.31 16.02 7.74
N GLY A 438 -19.76 16.35 8.96
CA GLY A 438 -20.34 15.34 9.85
C GLY A 438 -21.37 14.47 9.11
N GLU A 439 -21.48 13.23 9.50
CA GLU A 439 -22.30 12.13 9.00
C GLU A 439 -23.24 12.47 7.82
N GLY A 440 -22.85 12.13 6.60
CA GLY A 440 -23.76 12.06 5.45
C GLY A 440 -23.76 13.22 4.46
N ALA A 441 -23.07 14.32 4.70
CA ALA A 441 -22.89 15.37 3.68
C ALA A 441 -21.72 14.99 2.75
N THR A 442 -21.99 14.15 1.80
CA THR A 442 -21.03 13.79 0.78
C THR A 442 -20.74 15.05 -0.07
N ILE A 443 -19.45 15.34 -0.31
CA ILE A 443 -18.92 16.32 -1.29
C ILE A 443 -19.74 16.39 -2.60
N TYR A 444 -20.45 15.33 -2.91
CA TYR A 444 -21.34 15.15 -4.06
C TYR A 444 -22.60 16.00 -4.06
N SER A 445 -23.10 16.46 -2.91
CA SER A 445 -24.29 17.33 -2.87
C SER A 445 -23.96 18.75 -3.31
N ILE A 446 -22.68 19.12 -3.40
CA ILE A 446 -22.21 20.48 -3.67
C ILE A 446 -21.79 20.67 -5.12
N ILE A 447 -21.38 19.59 -5.79
CA ILE A 447 -20.95 19.62 -7.20
C ILE A 447 -22.13 19.33 -8.15
N ARG A 448 -23.34 19.35 -7.64
CA ARG A 448 -24.57 19.31 -8.44
C ARG A 448 -24.91 20.73 -8.95
#